data_cb399c2772f529f9ab3484f9285a28f5
#
_entry.id   cb399c2772f529f9ab3484f9285a28f5
#
_cell.length_a   1.000
_cell.length_b   1.000
_cell.length_c   1.000
_cell.angle_alpha   90.00
_cell.angle_beta   90.00
_cell.angle_gamma   90.00
#
_symmetry.space_group_name_H-M   'P 1'
#
loop_
_entity.id
_entity.type
_entity.pdbx_description
1 polymer ?
#
loop_
_entity_poly.entity_id
_entity_poly.type
_entity_poly.pdbx_seq_one_letter_code
_entity_poly.pdbx_strand_id
1 'polypeptide(L)'
;MSWNIVDHITIYRNKEWYAAHPNVVRVPNGDLLTIFHRSTHLGHSHHGHPLFDLRACRSQDDGKTWHGPELISCDPRGGIVDFGTHVLKDESIFLHASTVELVPQGNSTPTHTSWLSRPGIPYWIRSRDNGRTWSDPKRFPRLPDCVWGHPSEHSGVCRSQLIELDDGRIL
;
A
#
# COMPACT_ATOMS: atom_id res chain seq x y z
N MET A 1 -16.86 -6.88 -27.70
CA MET A 1 -16.63 -7.94 -26.72
C MET A 1 -17.59 -7.73 -25.57
N SER A 2 -18.39 -8.74 -25.22
CA SER A 2 -19.26 -8.68 -24.04
C SER A 2 -18.52 -9.29 -22.85
N TRP A 3 -18.54 -8.61 -21.71
CA TRP A 3 -18.00 -9.11 -20.44
C TRP A 3 -19.11 -9.88 -19.74
N ASN A 4 -18.81 -11.11 -19.32
CA ASN A 4 -19.70 -11.88 -18.47
C ASN A 4 -19.14 -11.91 -17.06
N ILE A 5 -19.94 -11.49 -16.08
CA ILE A 5 -19.61 -11.68 -14.67
C ILE A 5 -19.90 -13.13 -14.34
N VAL A 6 -18.88 -13.87 -13.91
CA VAL A 6 -18.98 -15.29 -13.59
C VAL A 6 -19.29 -15.50 -12.11
N ASP A 7 -18.69 -14.68 -11.25
CA ASP A 7 -18.87 -14.80 -9.79
C ASP A 7 -18.49 -13.51 -9.06
N HIS A 8 -18.92 -13.39 -7.80
CA HIS A 8 -18.55 -12.36 -6.85
C HIS A 8 -17.97 -12.98 -5.57
N ILE A 9 -16.68 -12.79 -5.36
CA ILE A 9 -15.98 -13.33 -4.19
C ILE A 9 -15.57 -12.18 -3.27
N THR A 10 -15.96 -12.28 -2.00
CA THR A 10 -15.53 -11.32 -0.97
C THR A 10 -14.18 -11.77 -0.40
N ILE A 11 -13.11 -11.04 -0.71
CA ILE A 11 -11.75 -11.33 -0.22
C ILE A 11 -11.64 -10.99 1.28
N TYR A 12 -12.11 -9.82 1.66
CA TYR A 12 -12.08 -9.35 3.04
C TYR A 12 -13.29 -8.49 3.35
N ARG A 13 -13.89 -8.74 4.50
CA ARG A 13 -15.00 -7.94 5.04
C ARG A 13 -14.93 -7.90 6.55
N ASN A 14 -15.00 -6.71 7.12
CA ASN A 14 -15.04 -6.52 8.56
C ASN A 14 -15.91 -5.29 8.89
N LYS A 15 -16.65 -5.33 10.01
CA LYS A 15 -17.52 -4.22 10.43
C LYS A 15 -16.76 -3.11 11.17
N GLU A 16 -15.62 -3.45 11.76
CA GLU A 16 -14.83 -2.55 12.61
C GLU A 16 -13.69 -1.88 11.85
N TRP A 17 -13.36 -2.41 10.66
CA TRP A 17 -12.20 -1.98 9.89
C TRP A 17 -12.60 -1.49 8.50
N TYR A 18 -12.10 -0.34 8.16
CA TYR A 18 -12.15 0.16 6.79
C TYR A 18 -10.99 -0.43 5.99
N ALA A 19 -11.27 -0.97 4.82
CA ALA A 19 -10.28 -1.50 3.90
C ALA A 19 -10.48 -0.90 2.52
N ALA A 20 -9.38 -0.51 1.84
CA ALA A 20 -9.45 0.13 0.54
C ALA A 20 -8.19 -0.08 -0.31
N HIS A 21 -8.32 0.29 -1.59
CA HIS A 21 -7.26 0.30 -2.60
C HIS A 21 -6.54 -1.05 -2.73
N PRO A 22 -7.26 -2.15 -3.02
CA PRO A 22 -6.64 -3.45 -3.17
C PRO A 22 -5.76 -3.48 -4.43
N ASN A 23 -4.62 -4.16 -4.30
CA ASN A 23 -3.78 -4.57 -5.40
C ASN A 23 -3.61 -6.08 -5.36
N VAL A 24 -3.77 -6.76 -6.48
CA VAL A 24 -3.67 -8.23 -6.57
C VAL A 24 -2.55 -8.61 -7.51
N VAL A 25 -1.68 -9.50 -7.05
CA VAL A 25 -0.62 -10.08 -7.87
C VAL A 25 -0.63 -11.61 -7.76
N ARG A 26 -0.24 -12.27 -8.84
CA ARG A 26 0.09 -13.70 -8.81
C ARG A 26 1.56 -13.83 -8.45
N VAL A 27 1.84 -14.47 -7.33
CA VAL A 27 3.22 -14.69 -6.88
C VAL A 27 3.84 -15.93 -7.53
N PRO A 28 5.17 -16.10 -7.52
CA PRO A 28 5.86 -17.14 -8.30
C PRO A 28 5.41 -18.58 -8.02
N ASN A 29 5.00 -18.90 -6.80
CA ASN A 29 4.46 -20.23 -6.49
C ASN A 29 3.03 -20.48 -6.99
N GLY A 30 2.42 -19.50 -7.70
CA GLY A 30 1.08 -19.60 -8.25
C GLY A 30 -0.04 -19.03 -7.38
N ASP A 31 0.21 -18.77 -6.08
CA ASP A 31 -0.79 -18.15 -5.20
C ASP A 31 -1.18 -16.75 -5.70
N LEU A 32 -2.40 -16.32 -5.38
CA LEU A 32 -2.79 -14.92 -5.49
C LEU A 32 -2.57 -14.24 -4.14
N LEU A 33 -1.92 -13.09 -4.19
CA LEU A 33 -1.72 -12.22 -3.02
C LEU A 33 -2.45 -10.91 -3.28
N THR A 34 -3.42 -10.56 -2.44
CA THR A 34 -4.02 -9.23 -2.46
C THR A 34 -3.48 -8.44 -1.28
N ILE A 35 -3.04 -7.21 -1.57
CA ILE A 35 -2.58 -6.27 -0.55
C ILE A 35 -3.51 -5.07 -0.57
N PHE A 36 -3.87 -4.57 0.59
CA PHE A 36 -4.75 -3.43 0.77
C PHE A 36 -4.40 -2.67 2.05
N HIS A 37 -4.72 -1.41 2.10
CA HIS A 37 -4.57 -0.68 3.33
C HIS A 37 -5.82 -0.77 4.20
N ARG A 38 -5.60 -0.75 5.51
CA ARG A 38 -6.65 -0.90 6.51
C ARG A 38 -6.48 0.11 7.63
N SER A 39 -7.59 0.66 8.11
CA SER A 39 -7.63 1.49 9.32
C SER A 39 -8.84 1.18 10.17
N THR A 40 -8.84 1.67 11.41
CA THR A 40 -10.03 1.62 12.26
C THR A 40 -11.16 2.45 11.67
N HIS A 41 -12.37 2.00 11.85
CA HIS A 41 -13.59 2.71 11.42
C HIS A 41 -13.94 3.82 12.41
N LEU A 42 -13.17 4.89 12.43
CA LEU A 42 -13.39 6.04 13.33
C LEU A 42 -14.41 7.04 12.76
N GLY A 43 -15.56 6.54 12.30
CA GLY A 43 -16.66 7.40 11.83
C GLY A 43 -16.42 8.14 10.51
N HIS A 44 -15.21 8.42 10.13
CA HIS A 44 -14.81 9.06 8.88
C HIS A 44 -13.54 8.41 8.36
N SER A 45 -13.69 7.52 7.40
CA SER A 45 -12.57 6.98 6.66
C SER A 45 -12.18 7.97 5.56
N HIS A 46 -10.96 8.44 5.55
CA HIS A 46 -10.44 9.24 4.45
C HIS A 46 -8.98 8.93 4.19
N HIS A 47 -8.54 9.31 3.01
CA HIS A 47 -7.14 9.22 2.63
C HIS A 47 -6.26 9.88 3.68
N GLY A 48 -5.23 9.20 4.11
CA GLY A 48 -4.25 9.74 5.03
C GLY A 48 -4.55 9.54 6.52
N HIS A 49 -5.36 8.54 6.86
CA HIS A 49 -5.54 8.20 8.28
C HIS A 49 -4.23 7.70 8.89
N PRO A 50 -3.79 8.21 10.08
CA PRO A 50 -2.50 7.86 10.68
C PRO A 50 -2.37 6.39 11.07
N LEU A 51 -3.49 5.67 11.18
CA LEU A 51 -3.52 4.26 11.55
C LEU A 51 -3.66 3.33 10.32
N PHE A 52 -3.47 3.83 9.11
CA PHE A 52 -3.43 2.95 7.96
C PHE A 52 -2.21 2.04 8.01
N ASP A 53 -2.47 0.73 8.02
CA ASP A 53 -1.49 -0.32 7.82
C ASP A 53 -1.71 -1.02 6.46
N LEU A 54 -0.71 -1.78 6.01
CA LEU A 54 -0.84 -2.67 4.87
C LEU A 54 -1.12 -4.09 5.35
N ARG A 55 -2.14 -4.68 4.77
CA ARG A 55 -2.56 -6.06 5.03
C ARG A 55 -2.59 -6.87 3.75
N ALA A 56 -2.41 -8.18 3.90
CA ALA A 56 -2.51 -9.12 2.79
C ALA A 56 -3.50 -10.25 3.10
N CYS A 57 -4.26 -10.63 2.06
CA CYS A 57 -4.94 -11.91 2.02
C CYS A 57 -4.36 -12.74 0.89
N ARG A 58 -4.35 -14.06 1.08
CA ARG A 58 -3.77 -15.04 0.15
C ARG A 58 -4.81 -16.04 -0.30
N SER A 59 -4.78 -16.38 -1.58
CA SER A 59 -5.52 -17.50 -2.15
C SER A 59 -4.56 -18.52 -2.77
N GLN A 60 -4.81 -19.79 -2.52
CA GLN A 60 -4.04 -20.93 -3.05
C GLN A 60 -4.85 -21.75 -4.07
N ASP A 61 -6.05 -21.28 -4.41
CA ASP A 61 -7.03 -22.00 -5.25
C ASP A 61 -7.63 -21.09 -6.34
N ASP A 62 -6.78 -20.25 -6.94
CA ASP A 62 -7.17 -19.31 -8.00
C ASP A 62 -8.27 -18.31 -7.59
N GLY A 63 -8.24 -17.87 -6.35
CA GLY A 63 -9.13 -16.83 -5.85
C GLY A 63 -10.48 -17.33 -5.34
N LYS A 64 -10.70 -18.64 -5.26
CA LYS A 64 -11.97 -19.20 -4.74
C LYS A 64 -12.11 -19.00 -3.24
N THR A 65 -11.03 -19.23 -2.49
CA THR A 65 -10.97 -18.97 -1.05
C THR A 65 -9.77 -18.08 -0.70
N TRP A 66 -9.92 -17.31 0.39
CA TRP A 66 -8.92 -16.34 0.83
C TRP A 66 -8.66 -16.46 2.32
N HIS A 67 -7.41 -16.37 2.71
CA HIS A 67 -6.91 -16.42 4.08
C HIS A 67 -6.20 -15.12 4.45
N GLY A 68 -6.32 -14.69 5.69
CA GLY A 68 -5.77 -13.44 6.21
C GLY A 68 -6.81 -12.62 6.98
N PRO A 69 -6.61 -11.32 7.22
CA PRO A 69 -5.51 -10.50 6.72
C PRO A 69 -4.27 -10.54 7.62
N GLU A 70 -3.10 -10.73 7.03
CA GLU A 70 -1.80 -10.66 7.70
C GLU A 70 -1.22 -9.23 7.61
N LEU A 71 -0.47 -8.80 8.63
CA LEU A 71 0.22 -7.51 8.61
C LEU A 71 1.43 -7.59 7.69
N ILE A 72 1.52 -6.66 6.73
CA ILE A 72 2.67 -6.47 5.84
C ILE A 72 3.57 -5.37 6.35
N SER A 73 3.00 -4.20 6.59
CA SER A 73 3.75 -3.01 7.00
C SER A 73 2.85 -2.02 7.73
N CYS A 74 3.44 -1.28 8.64
CA CYS A 74 2.85 -0.12 9.28
C CYS A 74 3.94 0.93 9.55
N ASP A 75 3.57 2.21 9.59
CA ASP A 75 4.45 3.29 10.03
C ASP A 75 3.80 3.98 11.24
N PRO A 76 4.44 3.98 12.41
CA PRO A 76 3.88 4.59 13.61
C PRO A 76 3.79 6.13 13.54
N ARG A 77 4.43 6.75 12.55
CA ARG A 77 4.46 8.20 12.35
C ARG A 77 3.33 8.71 11.45
N GLY A 78 2.73 7.82 10.66
CA GLY A 78 1.68 8.22 9.73
C GLY A 78 1.10 7.04 8.97
N GLY A 79 -0.04 7.26 8.36
CA GLY A 79 -0.74 6.23 7.59
C GLY A 79 -0.10 5.97 6.23
N ILE A 80 -0.16 4.74 5.79
CA ILE A 80 0.24 4.35 4.44
C ILE A 80 -0.92 4.68 3.50
N VAL A 81 -0.69 5.54 2.53
CA VAL A 81 -1.76 6.07 1.67
C VAL A 81 -1.78 5.39 0.31
N ASP A 82 -0.63 5.35 -0.31
CA ASP A 82 -0.49 4.83 -1.66
C ASP A 82 0.58 3.74 -1.66
N PHE A 83 0.33 2.70 -2.41
CA PHE A 83 1.29 1.61 -2.60
C PHE A 83 1.06 0.92 -3.93
N GLY A 84 2.06 0.17 -4.37
CA GLY A 84 1.97 -0.74 -5.51
C GLY A 84 2.80 -1.99 -5.23
N THR A 85 2.35 -3.10 -5.81
CA THR A 85 2.99 -4.41 -5.63
C THR A 85 3.29 -5.01 -6.99
N HIS A 86 4.51 -5.48 -7.19
CA HIS A 86 4.99 -6.01 -8.46
C HIS A 86 5.80 -7.28 -8.22
N VAL A 87 5.65 -8.24 -9.12
CA VAL A 87 6.54 -9.40 -9.19
C VAL A 87 7.62 -9.07 -10.22
N LEU A 88 8.87 -9.08 -9.77
CA LEU A 88 10.03 -8.77 -10.61
C LEU A 88 10.51 -10.01 -11.38
N LYS A 89 11.35 -9.81 -12.40
CA LYS A 89 11.94 -10.88 -13.22
C LYS A 89 12.75 -11.90 -12.42
N ASP A 90 13.30 -11.48 -11.26
CA ASP A 90 14.00 -12.37 -10.33
C ASP A 90 13.06 -13.10 -9.35
N GLU A 91 11.77 -13.11 -9.66
CA GLU A 91 10.70 -13.75 -8.88
C GLU A 91 10.49 -13.16 -7.47
N SER A 92 11.16 -12.09 -7.12
CA SER A 92 10.87 -11.39 -5.88
C SER A 92 9.67 -10.46 -6.02
N ILE A 93 9.00 -10.24 -4.90
CA ILE A 93 7.90 -9.28 -4.84
C ILE A 93 8.47 -7.94 -4.34
N PHE A 94 8.26 -6.90 -5.11
CA PHE A 94 8.61 -5.54 -4.75
C PHE A 94 7.33 -4.77 -4.39
N LEU A 95 7.31 -4.20 -3.21
CA LEU A 95 6.23 -3.33 -2.75
C LEU A 95 6.82 -1.96 -2.45
N HIS A 96 6.29 -0.95 -3.10
CA HIS A 96 6.58 0.44 -2.78
C HIS A 96 5.36 1.08 -2.12
N ALA A 97 5.61 1.99 -1.21
CA ALA A 97 4.56 2.70 -0.49
C ALA A 97 4.97 4.14 -0.17
N SER A 98 3.97 5.00 -0.06
CA SER A 98 4.14 6.33 0.49
C SER A 98 3.32 6.48 1.77
N THR A 99 3.84 7.29 2.69
CA THR A 99 3.14 7.63 3.91
C THR A 99 2.67 9.07 3.88
N VAL A 100 1.68 9.38 4.69
CA VAL A 100 1.33 10.76 5.04
C VAL A 100 1.44 10.93 6.54
N GLU A 101 2.04 12.02 6.93
CA GLU A 101 2.04 12.46 8.31
C GLU A 101 0.88 13.44 8.51
N LEU A 102 0.05 13.18 9.51
CA LEU A 102 -1.03 14.07 9.87
C LEU A 102 -0.55 15.05 10.95
N VAL A 103 -0.75 16.32 10.67
CA VAL A 103 -0.38 17.40 11.59
C VAL A 103 -1.65 18.11 12.05
N PRO A 104 -1.89 18.27 13.36
CA PRO A 104 -3.05 19.00 13.85
C PRO A 104 -3.08 20.44 13.32
N GLN A 105 -4.23 20.88 12.88
CA GLN A 105 -4.47 22.25 12.44
C GLN A 105 -4.94 23.11 13.63
N GLY A 106 -4.02 23.70 14.35
CA GLY A 106 -4.34 24.58 15.50
C GLY A 106 -4.94 23.83 16.70
N ASN A 107 -5.75 24.53 17.50
CA ASN A 107 -6.37 24.01 18.73
C ASN A 107 -7.73 23.35 18.50
N SER A 108 -8.09 23.00 17.29
CA SER A 108 -9.38 22.38 16.98
C SER A 108 -9.41 20.90 17.35
N THR A 109 -10.56 20.42 17.77
CA THR A 109 -10.78 18.99 17.97
C THR A 109 -10.52 18.26 16.65
N PRO A 110 -9.76 17.14 16.66
CA PRO A 110 -9.45 16.41 15.45
C PRO A 110 -10.71 15.94 14.73
N THR A 111 -11.07 16.64 13.69
CA THR A 111 -12.07 16.23 12.69
C THR A 111 -11.35 16.07 11.37
N HIS A 112 -12.02 15.50 10.40
CA HIS A 112 -11.49 15.36 9.03
C HIS A 112 -10.85 16.65 8.48
N THR A 113 -11.42 17.81 8.82
CA THR A 113 -10.96 19.11 8.34
C THR A 113 -9.93 19.78 9.23
N SER A 114 -9.63 19.22 10.40
CA SER A 114 -8.72 19.79 11.38
C SER A 114 -7.29 19.25 11.31
N TRP A 115 -7.00 18.38 10.35
CA TRP A 115 -5.68 17.83 10.11
C TRP A 115 -5.13 18.31 8.77
N LEU A 116 -3.90 18.77 8.79
CA LEU A 116 -3.10 18.96 7.59
C LEU A 116 -2.32 17.68 7.33
N SER A 117 -2.42 17.17 6.13
CA SER A 117 -1.55 16.08 5.69
C SER A 117 -0.30 16.67 5.04
N ARG A 118 0.84 16.13 5.36
CA ARG A 118 2.08 16.38 4.63
C ARG A 118 2.63 15.07 4.06
N PRO A 119 3.28 15.10 2.90
CA PRO A 119 3.90 13.91 2.36
C PRO A 119 4.89 13.33 3.36
N GLY A 120 4.75 12.04 3.62
CA GLY A 120 5.72 11.28 4.39
C GLY A 120 6.84 10.77 3.48
N ILE A 121 7.62 9.84 4.00
CA ILE A 121 8.78 9.30 3.30
C ILE A 121 8.35 8.12 2.45
N PRO A 122 8.49 8.15 1.11
CA PRO A 122 8.29 6.98 0.30
C PRO A 122 9.37 5.94 0.58
N TYR A 123 8.97 4.68 0.61
CA TYR A 123 9.85 3.55 0.88
C TYR A 123 9.46 2.34 0.04
N TRP A 124 10.32 1.35 0.03
CA TRP A 124 10.04 0.05 -0.55
C TRP A 124 10.50 -1.07 0.37
N ILE A 125 9.84 -2.20 0.24
CA ILE A 125 10.17 -3.48 0.88
C ILE A 125 10.16 -4.57 -0.17
N ARG A 126 10.84 -5.67 0.10
CA ARG A 126 10.96 -6.79 -0.83
C ARG A 126 10.73 -8.11 -0.12
N SER A 127 10.02 -9.00 -0.77
CA SER A 127 9.86 -10.40 -0.35
C SER A 127 10.50 -11.34 -1.36
N ARG A 128 11.12 -12.42 -0.88
CA ARG A 128 11.72 -13.49 -1.67
C ARG A 128 11.11 -14.85 -1.40
N ASP A 129 10.03 -14.87 -0.63
CA ASP A 129 9.34 -16.08 -0.16
C ASP A 129 7.83 -16.02 -0.44
N ASN A 130 7.47 -15.45 -1.59
CA ASN A 130 6.09 -15.30 -2.04
C ASN A 130 5.23 -14.43 -1.11
N GLY A 131 5.82 -13.38 -0.50
CA GLY A 131 5.10 -12.44 0.35
C GLY A 131 4.83 -12.93 1.78
N ARG A 132 5.58 -13.93 2.26
CA ARG A 132 5.46 -14.43 3.65
C ARG A 132 6.27 -13.57 4.62
N THR A 133 7.46 -13.18 4.21
CA THR A 133 8.31 -12.24 4.95
C THR A 133 8.76 -11.09 4.06
N TRP A 134 9.07 -9.97 4.68
CA TRP A 134 9.45 -8.74 4.00
C TRP A 134 10.73 -8.16 4.59
N SER A 135 11.53 -7.55 3.74
CA SER A 135 12.74 -6.85 4.16
C SER A 135 12.41 -5.62 5.00
N ASP A 136 13.41 -5.10 5.72
CA ASP A 136 13.30 -3.77 6.32
C ASP A 136 13.00 -2.71 5.25
N PRO A 137 12.23 -1.67 5.60
CA PRO A 137 11.92 -0.58 4.71
C PRO A 137 13.17 0.18 4.25
N LYS A 138 13.30 0.35 2.95
CA LYS A 138 14.36 1.16 2.33
C LYS A 138 13.75 2.39 1.68
N ARG A 139 14.36 3.54 1.92
CA ARG A 139 13.93 4.80 1.33
C ARG A 139 14.32 4.89 -0.13
N PHE A 140 13.47 5.53 -0.94
CA PHE A 140 13.88 5.94 -2.26
C PHE A 140 14.95 7.05 -2.18
N PRO A 141 15.87 7.09 -3.15
CA PRO A 141 16.82 8.20 -3.23
C PRO A 141 16.07 9.52 -3.44
N ARG A 142 16.60 10.60 -2.87
CA ARG A 142 16.08 11.94 -3.09
C ARG A 142 16.21 12.30 -4.58
N LEU A 143 15.12 12.77 -5.17
CA LEU A 143 15.14 13.34 -6.51
C LEU A 143 15.44 14.83 -6.40
N PRO A 144 16.57 15.33 -6.92
CA PRO A 144 17.06 16.68 -6.64
C PRO A 144 16.14 17.80 -7.11
N ASP A 145 15.30 17.57 -8.10
CA ASP A 145 14.49 18.61 -8.76
C ASP A 145 12.96 18.41 -8.58
N CYS A 146 12.54 17.47 -7.76
CA CYS A 146 11.12 17.29 -7.46
C CYS A 146 10.64 18.28 -6.40
N VAL A 147 10.12 19.40 -6.85
CA VAL A 147 9.46 20.40 -5.98
C VAL A 147 7.94 20.21 -6.08
N TRP A 148 7.40 19.37 -5.25
CA TRP A 148 5.95 19.41 -4.97
C TRP A 148 5.68 20.41 -3.87
N GLY A 149 5.71 21.71 -4.19
CA GLY A 149 5.14 22.80 -3.37
C GLY A 149 5.52 22.88 -1.88
N HIS A 150 6.32 21.98 -1.38
CA HIS A 150 6.72 21.88 0.00
C HIS A 150 8.23 21.57 0.10
N PRO A 151 8.99 22.29 0.95
CA PRO A 151 10.42 22.05 1.17
C PRO A 151 10.72 20.76 1.96
N SER A 152 9.78 19.81 2.02
CA SER A 152 10.05 18.52 2.65
C SER A 152 11.05 17.74 1.83
N GLU A 153 12.00 17.11 2.49
CA GLU A 153 13.08 16.31 1.87
C GLU A 153 12.61 15.09 1.08
N HIS A 154 11.29 14.90 0.96
CA HIS A 154 10.66 13.70 0.43
C HIS A 154 9.49 14.10 -0.46
N SER A 155 9.74 14.19 -1.73
CA SER A 155 8.69 14.34 -2.75
C SER A 155 8.47 13.01 -3.45
N GLY A 156 7.24 12.59 -3.49
CA GLY A 156 6.83 11.42 -4.26
C GLY A 156 5.61 10.73 -3.67
N VAL A 157 4.51 10.81 -4.37
CA VAL A 157 3.34 9.96 -4.14
C VAL A 157 3.44 8.80 -5.12
N CYS A 158 3.62 7.59 -4.61
CA CYS A 158 3.79 6.40 -5.44
C CYS A 158 2.46 5.70 -5.63
N ARG A 159 1.72 6.04 -6.67
CA ARG A 159 0.47 5.34 -7.07
C ARG A 159 0.65 4.49 -8.32
N SER A 160 1.83 4.14 -8.72
CA SER A 160 2.05 3.66 -10.08
C SER A 160 2.31 2.19 -10.15
N GLN A 161 2.00 1.64 -11.30
CA GLN A 161 2.63 0.41 -11.75
C GLN A 161 4.11 0.72 -12.00
N LEU A 162 4.97 -0.15 -11.54
CA LEU A 162 6.39 -0.14 -11.89
C LEU A 162 6.60 -0.96 -13.15
N ILE A 163 7.55 -0.53 -13.95
CA ILE A 163 8.01 -1.27 -15.12
C ILE A 163 9.45 -1.66 -14.89
N GLU A 164 9.73 -2.96 -14.87
CA GLU A 164 11.09 -3.45 -14.87
C GLU A 164 11.61 -3.56 -16.31
N LEU A 165 12.67 -2.81 -16.61
CA LEU A 165 13.34 -2.82 -17.89
C LEU A 165 14.19 -4.09 -18.06
N ASP A 166 14.69 -4.32 -19.31
CA ASP A 166 15.52 -5.48 -19.61
C ASP A 166 16.89 -5.45 -18.91
N ASP A 167 17.38 -4.26 -18.59
CA ASP A 167 18.61 -4.03 -17.86
C ASP A 167 18.46 -4.06 -16.33
N GLY A 168 17.26 -4.39 -15.82
CA GLY A 168 16.95 -4.49 -14.41
C GLY A 168 16.63 -3.16 -13.72
N ARG A 169 16.60 -2.05 -14.45
CA ARG A 169 16.11 -0.79 -13.88
C ARG A 169 14.60 -0.84 -13.70
N ILE A 170 14.14 -0.17 -12.66
CA ILE A 170 12.71 -0.01 -12.35
C ILE A 170 12.34 1.45 -12.60
N LEU A 171 11.29 1.64 -13.41
CA LEU A 171 10.70 2.94 -13.73
C LEU A 171 9.33 3.08 -13.08
#